data_5f9306a4b66169d397990a22043fca17
#
_entry.id   5f9306a4b66169d397990a22043fca17
#
_cell.length_a   1.000
_cell.length_b   1.000
_cell.length_c   1.000
_cell.angle_alpha   90.00
_cell.angle_beta   90.00
_cell.angle_gamma   90.00
#
_symmetry.space_group_name_H-M   'P 1'
#
loop_
_entity.id
_entity.type
_entity.pdbx_description
1 polymer ?
#
loop_
_entity_poly.entity_id
_entity_poly.type
_entity_poly.pdbx_seq_one_letter_code
_entity_poly.pdbx_strand_id
1 'polypeptide(L)'
;MKRKIFTLLSLGVACFMLSACAKDKGENKEARTDNVIEYSNLNSKESQKEISDLLKQSGIKQDSIDNFLQHVNQFNDIAQGQDLLGEFTAKDPASAIYDVNTLSDNWTKKYPDFIGYNCRITSYSLYKDFVKVDSSPEIRDELLFMDLEALDTDNSAVGTPEGMNKFEALYSSILTEKSPDTKIHIANIEKSLKDRNITFTSNDKASMISVWMYDDIDEAKLFVGHIGVLLNTDKGLYFIEKLSFQEPYQVIKFNTKKEVNDYLMKKYDVDPSEERAKPIIFENASPIQV
;
A
#
# COMPACT_ATOMS: atom_id res chain seq x y z
N MET A 1 21.66 -29.90 68.76
CA MET A 1 22.78 -29.59 69.60
C MET A 1 23.63 -28.46 68.99
N LYS A 2 23.83 -27.39 69.82
CA LYS A 2 24.87 -26.32 69.78
C LYS A 2 24.83 -25.39 68.56
N ARG A 3 24.13 -24.26 68.59
CA ARG A 3 24.51 -22.88 68.99
C ARG A 3 26.02 -22.58 68.86
N LYS A 4 26.38 -21.57 68.06
CA LYS A 4 27.17 -20.43 68.54
C LYS A 4 26.98 -19.20 67.61
N ILE A 5 26.53 -18.17 68.25
CA ILE A 5 26.53 -16.74 67.96
C ILE A 5 27.96 -16.24 68.13
N PHE A 6 28.44 -15.31 67.29
CA PHE A 6 29.37 -14.26 67.79
C PHE A 6 29.19 -12.97 66.94
N THR A 7 29.26 -11.95 67.63
CA THR A 7 28.80 -10.58 67.58
C THR A 7 29.92 -9.62 67.11
N LEU A 8 29.49 -8.54 66.44
CA LEU A 8 30.05 -7.17 66.33
C LEU A 8 31.59 -6.97 66.33
N LEU A 9 32.03 -6.11 65.42
CA LEU A 9 32.64 -4.82 65.83
C LEU A 9 32.66 -3.84 64.65
N SER A 10 32.16 -2.67 64.94
CA SER A 10 32.19 -1.41 64.15
C SER A 10 33.58 -0.80 64.21
N LEU A 11 34.12 -0.21 63.16
CA LEU A 11 34.96 0.99 63.26
C LEU A 11 34.82 1.80 61.93
N GLY A 12 34.32 3.02 62.05
CA GLY A 12 34.29 4.01 61.01
C GLY A 12 35.64 4.70 60.85
N VAL A 13 35.99 5.10 59.69
CA VAL A 13 36.85 6.23 59.38
C VAL A 13 36.32 7.02 58.25
N ALA A 14 36.15 8.31 58.42
CA ALA A 14 35.69 9.31 57.53
C ALA A 14 36.80 9.86 56.63
N CYS A 15 36.34 10.56 55.57
CA CYS A 15 37.02 11.60 54.78
C CYS A 15 37.94 11.16 53.65
N PHE A 16 37.61 11.48 52.44
CA PHE A 16 38.08 12.70 51.75
C PHE A 16 37.33 12.87 50.41
N MET A 17 36.76 14.06 50.25
CA MET A 17 36.23 14.52 48.96
C MET A 17 37.39 14.74 47.97
N LEU A 18 37.29 14.12 46.81
CA LEU A 18 37.96 14.61 45.61
C LEU A 18 36.90 14.67 44.49
N SER A 19 36.53 15.91 44.20
CA SER A 19 35.69 16.31 43.07
C SER A 19 36.48 15.99 41.80
N ALA A 20 36.09 14.95 41.08
CA ALA A 20 36.51 14.74 39.69
C ALA A 20 35.28 14.96 38.80
N CYS A 21 35.27 16.10 38.08
CA CYS A 21 34.32 16.35 36.98
C CYS A 21 34.55 15.31 35.89
N ALA A 22 33.79 14.22 35.91
CA ALA A 22 33.58 13.39 34.76
C ALA A 22 32.50 14.06 33.93
N LYS A 23 32.87 14.56 32.75
CA LYS A 23 31.91 14.93 31.68
C LYS A 23 31.17 13.67 31.32
N ASP A 24 29.96 13.57 31.81
CA ASP A 24 28.96 12.65 31.33
C ASP A 24 28.63 13.06 29.90
N LYS A 25 29.12 12.28 28.92
CA LYS A 25 28.64 12.34 27.58
C LYS A 25 27.20 11.82 27.63
N GLY A 26 26.27 12.74 27.70
CA GLY A 26 24.87 12.44 27.51
C GLY A 26 24.73 11.66 26.21
N GLU A 27 24.46 10.38 26.30
CA GLU A 27 23.80 9.66 25.24
C GLU A 27 22.49 10.40 24.98
N ASN A 28 22.49 11.10 23.87
CA ASN A 28 21.30 11.65 23.28
C ASN A 28 20.42 10.43 22.94
N LYS A 29 19.59 9.99 23.88
CA LYS A 29 18.41 9.20 23.56
C LYS A 29 17.56 10.13 22.69
N GLU A 30 17.76 10.06 21.37
CA GLU A 30 16.75 10.50 20.44
C GLU A 30 15.44 9.88 20.94
N ALA A 31 14.54 10.73 21.42
CA ALA A 31 13.19 10.35 21.69
C ALA A 31 12.68 9.71 20.39
N ARG A 32 12.46 8.40 20.40
CA ARG A 32 11.59 7.77 19.44
C ARG A 32 10.27 8.50 19.59
N THR A 33 10.03 9.46 18.70
CA THR A 33 8.68 9.85 18.38
C THR A 33 8.08 8.57 17.80
N ASP A 34 7.19 7.93 18.56
CA ASP A 34 6.37 6.85 18.01
C ASP A 34 5.72 7.44 16.77
N ASN A 35 6.21 7.01 15.59
CA ASN A 35 5.69 7.45 14.30
C ASN A 35 4.29 6.86 14.20
N VAL A 36 3.32 7.67 14.59
CA VAL A 36 1.92 7.27 14.57
C VAL A 36 1.47 7.35 13.11
N ILE A 37 1.14 6.19 12.54
CA ILE A 37 0.54 6.11 11.20
C ILE A 37 -0.86 6.72 11.28
N GLU A 38 -1.16 7.62 10.35
CA GLU A 38 -2.49 8.22 10.21
C GLU A 38 -3.10 7.78 8.89
N TYR A 39 -4.41 7.53 8.88
CA TYR A 39 -5.13 7.30 7.63
C TYR A 39 -6.52 7.93 7.63
N SER A 40 -7.07 8.11 6.43
CA SER A 40 -8.43 8.57 6.17
C SER A 40 -9.08 7.70 5.11
N ASN A 41 -10.39 7.47 5.21
CA ASN A 41 -11.21 6.89 4.14
C ASN A 41 -11.80 7.98 3.21
N LEU A 42 -11.31 9.19 3.30
CA LEU A 42 -11.77 10.34 2.51
C LEU A 42 -13.30 10.60 2.68
N ASN A 43 -13.82 10.37 3.88
CA ASN A 43 -15.24 10.56 4.17
C ASN A 43 -15.55 11.99 4.68
N SER A 44 -14.69 12.97 4.35
CA SER A 44 -14.91 14.40 4.57
C SER A 44 -14.47 15.22 3.35
N LYS A 45 -15.04 16.42 3.22
CA LYS A 45 -14.67 17.37 2.16
C LYS A 45 -13.23 17.88 2.34
N GLU A 46 -12.81 18.01 3.58
CA GLU A 46 -11.49 18.52 3.98
C GLU A 46 -10.40 17.55 3.54
N SER A 47 -10.53 16.25 3.87
CA SER A 47 -9.56 15.23 3.45
C SER A 47 -9.57 15.01 1.93
N GLN A 48 -10.74 15.02 1.28
CA GLN A 48 -10.83 14.96 -0.19
C GLN A 48 -10.13 16.14 -0.85
N LYS A 49 -10.31 17.36 -0.30
CA LYS A 49 -9.64 18.54 -0.82
C LYS A 49 -8.13 18.45 -0.64
N GLU A 50 -7.64 18.03 0.54
CA GLU A 50 -6.20 17.83 0.79
C GLU A 50 -5.60 16.89 -0.26
N ILE A 51 -6.22 15.73 -0.48
CA ILE A 51 -5.72 14.74 -1.44
C ILE A 51 -5.84 15.23 -2.89
N SER A 52 -6.93 15.89 -3.26
CA SER A 52 -7.07 16.51 -4.58
C SER A 52 -5.93 17.49 -4.88
N ASP A 53 -5.61 18.36 -3.92
CA ASP A 53 -4.53 19.35 -4.05
C ASP A 53 -3.15 18.65 -4.20
N LEU A 54 -2.88 17.58 -3.43
CA LEU A 54 -1.64 16.81 -3.50
C LEU A 54 -1.52 16.04 -4.82
N LEU A 55 -2.58 15.40 -5.30
CA LEU A 55 -2.62 14.73 -6.60
C LEU A 55 -2.29 15.71 -7.73
N LYS A 56 -2.91 16.90 -7.70
CA LYS A 56 -2.65 17.95 -8.69
C LYS A 56 -1.21 18.45 -8.66
N GLN A 57 -0.65 18.64 -7.46
CA GLN A 57 0.76 19.04 -7.29
C GLN A 57 1.72 17.96 -7.77
N SER A 58 1.31 16.69 -7.75
CA SER A 58 2.06 15.55 -8.24
C SER A 58 1.91 15.32 -9.76
N GLY A 59 1.20 16.22 -10.46
CA GLY A 59 1.04 16.16 -11.92
C GLY A 59 -0.06 15.24 -12.40
N ILE A 60 -0.89 14.70 -11.52
CA ILE A 60 -2.09 13.93 -11.89
C ILE A 60 -3.10 14.89 -12.54
N LYS A 61 -3.69 14.47 -13.66
CA LYS A 61 -4.65 15.28 -14.39
C LYS A 61 -5.96 15.46 -13.64
N GLN A 62 -6.60 16.60 -13.82
CA GLN A 62 -7.85 16.94 -13.14
C GLN A 62 -8.95 15.91 -13.42
N ASP A 63 -9.10 15.45 -14.66
CA ASP A 63 -10.12 14.43 -15.02
C ASP A 63 -9.91 13.12 -14.24
N SER A 64 -8.66 12.70 -14.02
CA SER A 64 -8.35 11.51 -13.21
C SER A 64 -8.66 11.73 -11.72
N ILE A 65 -8.41 12.93 -11.21
CA ILE A 65 -8.76 13.32 -9.84
C ILE A 65 -10.27 13.33 -9.64
N ASP A 66 -11.01 13.94 -10.57
CA ASP A 66 -12.47 14.05 -10.52
C ASP A 66 -13.12 12.65 -10.60
N ASN A 67 -12.62 11.78 -11.50
CA ASN A 67 -13.06 10.40 -11.58
C ASN A 67 -12.80 9.64 -10.26
N PHE A 68 -11.60 9.75 -9.69
CA PHE A 68 -11.26 9.13 -8.41
C PHE A 68 -12.20 9.59 -7.30
N LEU A 69 -12.40 10.90 -7.12
CA LEU A 69 -13.26 11.43 -6.07
C LEU A 69 -14.75 11.09 -6.29
N GLN A 70 -15.20 10.97 -7.53
CA GLN A 70 -16.54 10.48 -7.85
C GLN A 70 -16.74 9.07 -7.28
N HIS A 71 -15.80 8.14 -7.54
CA HIS A 71 -15.90 6.76 -7.04
C HIS A 71 -15.71 6.67 -5.54
N VAL A 72 -14.86 7.51 -4.93
CA VAL A 72 -14.78 7.66 -3.46
C VAL A 72 -16.14 8.02 -2.88
N ASN A 73 -16.80 9.04 -3.43
CA ASN A 73 -18.12 9.48 -2.96
C ASN A 73 -19.20 8.41 -3.17
N GLN A 74 -19.21 7.74 -4.33
CA GLN A 74 -20.12 6.63 -4.58
C GLN A 74 -20.02 5.53 -3.53
N PHE A 75 -18.77 5.16 -3.17
CA PHE A 75 -18.53 4.15 -2.15
C PHE A 75 -18.92 4.63 -0.76
N ASN A 76 -18.52 5.83 -0.37
CA ASN A 76 -18.80 6.38 0.96
C ASN A 76 -20.32 6.56 1.17
N ASP A 77 -21.07 6.89 0.13
CA ASP A 77 -22.54 7.00 0.16
C ASP A 77 -23.22 5.67 0.55
N ILE A 78 -22.70 4.52 0.06
CA ILE A 78 -23.28 3.21 0.40
C ILE A 78 -22.76 2.67 1.73
N ALA A 79 -21.63 3.18 2.19
CA ALA A 79 -20.97 2.73 3.41
C ALA A 79 -21.50 3.43 4.68
N GLN A 80 -22.66 4.09 4.60
CA GLN A 80 -23.30 4.72 5.74
C GLN A 80 -23.52 3.72 6.87
N GLY A 81 -23.09 4.08 8.09
CA GLY A 81 -23.11 3.19 9.25
C GLY A 81 -21.86 2.36 9.46
N GLN A 82 -20.90 2.39 8.53
CA GLN A 82 -19.55 1.89 8.75
C GLN A 82 -18.69 2.98 9.41
N ASP A 83 -17.66 2.55 10.17
CA ASP A 83 -16.70 3.48 10.84
C ASP A 83 -15.65 4.02 9.83
N LEU A 84 -16.12 4.74 8.80
CA LEU A 84 -15.24 5.38 7.83
C LEU A 84 -14.67 6.69 8.40
N LEU A 85 -13.35 6.81 8.39
CA LEU A 85 -12.65 7.99 8.86
C LEU A 85 -12.75 9.13 7.83
N GLY A 86 -13.30 10.26 8.24
CA GLY A 86 -13.32 11.47 7.45
C GLY A 86 -11.94 12.12 7.40
N GLU A 87 -11.41 12.45 8.59
CA GLU A 87 -10.11 13.07 8.73
C GLU A 87 -8.99 12.04 8.93
N PHE A 88 -7.74 12.46 8.68
CA PHE A 88 -6.57 11.67 9.02
C PHE A 88 -6.51 11.43 10.52
N THR A 89 -6.58 10.17 10.90
CA THR A 89 -6.68 9.74 12.29
C THR A 89 -5.57 8.73 12.59
N ALA A 90 -4.96 8.89 13.75
CA ALA A 90 -3.94 8.00 14.28
C ALA A 90 -4.56 6.63 14.66
N LYS A 91 -4.56 5.71 13.70
CA LYS A 91 -5.00 4.31 13.86
C LYS A 91 -4.16 3.42 12.95
N ASP A 92 -4.05 2.14 13.31
CA ASP A 92 -3.39 1.14 12.45
C ASP A 92 -4.30 0.76 11.26
N PRO A 93 -3.95 1.15 10.02
CA PRO A 93 -4.77 0.85 8.85
C PRO A 93 -4.81 -0.65 8.51
N ALA A 94 -3.80 -1.42 8.93
CA ALA A 94 -3.78 -2.86 8.70
C ALA A 94 -4.75 -3.63 9.61
N SER A 95 -5.24 -2.99 10.68
CA SER A 95 -6.20 -3.57 11.63
C SER A 95 -7.64 -3.07 11.41
N ALA A 96 -7.89 -2.24 10.39
CA ALA A 96 -9.23 -1.79 10.05
C ALA A 96 -10.09 -2.98 9.58
N ILE A 97 -11.30 -3.10 10.12
CA ILE A 97 -12.27 -4.15 9.78
C ILE A 97 -13.54 -3.48 9.28
N TYR A 98 -14.02 -3.93 8.14
CA TYR A 98 -15.27 -3.45 7.53
C TYR A 98 -16.25 -4.61 7.38
N ASP A 99 -17.55 -4.34 7.56
CA ASP A 99 -18.60 -5.32 7.26
C ASP A 99 -18.81 -5.43 5.75
N VAL A 100 -17.96 -6.23 5.11
CA VAL A 100 -17.94 -6.41 3.64
C VAL A 100 -19.26 -6.98 3.12
N ASN A 101 -20.01 -7.76 3.91
CA ASN A 101 -21.31 -8.29 3.50
C ASN A 101 -22.33 -7.16 3.40
N THR A 102 -22.45 -6.35 4.46
CA THR A 102 -23.33 -5.18 4.45
C THR A 102 -22.97 -4.18 3.34
N LEU A 103 -21.67 -3.93 3.14
CA LEU A 103 -21.19 -3.06 2.07
C LEU A 103 -21.55 -3.59 0.68
N SER A 104 -21.35 -4.90 0.45
CA SER A 104 -21.69 -5.57 -0.81
C SER A 104 -23.19 -5.52 -1.09
N ASP A 105 -24.01 -5.80 -0.08
CA ASP A 105 -25.48 -5.75 -0.19
C ASP A 105 -25.96 -4.31 -0.52
N ASN A 106 -25.40 -3.31 0.15
CA ASN A 106 -25.74 -1.91 -0.10
C ASN A 106 -25.31 -1.47 -1.50
N TRP A 107 -24.12 -1.90 -1.93
CA TRP A 107 -23.61 -1.63 -3.26
C TRP A 107 -24.53 -2.22 -4.34
N THR A 108 -24.82 -3.52 -4.25
CA THR A 108 -25.67 -4.23 -5.21
C THR A 108 -27.09 -3.66 -5.29
N LYS A 109 -27.67 -3.20 -4.16
CA LYS A 109 -28.97 -2.52 -4.15
C LYS A 109 -28.95 -1.22 -4.94
N LYS A 110 -27.86 -0.47 -4.90
CA LYS A 110 -27.74 0.85 -5.53
C LYS A 110 -27.21 0.77 -6.96
N TYR A 111 -26.31 -0.18 -7.21
CA TYR A 111 -25.61 -0.37 -8.49
C TYR A 111 -25.65 -1.85 -8.91
N PRO A 112 -26.85 -2.38 -9.30
CA PRO A 112 -27.03 -3.82 -9.52
C PRO A 112 -26.18 -4.39 -10.68
N ASP A 113 -25.84 -3.56 -11.65
CA ASP A 113 -25.12 -3.96 -12.87
C ASP A 113 -23.64 -3.50 -12.86
N PHE A 114 -23.17 -2.95 -11.75
CA PHE A 114 -21.80 -2.45 -11.64
C PHE A 114 -21.15 -2.92 -10.33
N ILE A 115 -20.11 -3.74 -10.44
CA ILE A 115 -19.41 -4.30 -9.28
C ILE A 115 -18.49 -3.29 -8.57
N GLY A 116 -18.29 -2.10 -9.14
CA GLY A 116 -17.42 -1.05 -8.59
C GLY A 116 -15.97 -1.17 -9.09
N TYR A 117 -15.09 -0.35 -8.53
CA TYR A 117 -13.66 -0.39 -8.81
C TYR A 117 -12.90 -1.08 -7.67
N ASN A 118 -11.77 -1.71 -8.04
CA ASN A 118 -10.80 -2.28 -7.11
C ASN A 118 -9.49 -1.48 -7.09
N CYS A 119 -8.45 -2.04 -6.45
CA CYS A 119 -7.12 -1.42 -6.36
C CYS A 119 -6.48 -1.17 -7.73
N ARG A 120 -6.57 -2.14 -8.67
CA ARG A 120 -5.95 -2.03 -10.01
C ARG A 120 -6.61 -0.95 -10.84
N ILE A 121 -7.93 -0.94 -10.93
CA ILE A 121 -8.69 0.05 -11.71
C ILE A 121 -8.47 1.46 -11.14
N THR A 122 -8.54 1.60 -9.81
CA THR A 122 -8.33 2.88 -9.13
C THR A 122 -6.93 3.44 -9.38
N SER A 123 -5.90 2.61 -9.16
CA SER A 123 -4.51 3.05 -9.33
C SER A 123 -4.18 3.37 -10.78
N TYR A 124 -4.71 2.58 -11.73
CA TYR A 124 -4.57 2.86 -13.15
C TYR A 124 -5.23 4.18 -13.53
N SER A 125 -6.48 4.42 -13.10
CA SER A 125 -7.19 5.67 -13.36
C SER A 125 -6.40 6.91 -12.94
N LEU A 126 -5.73 6.85 -11.78
CA LEU A 126 -4.90 7.95 -11.28
C LEU A 126 -3.56 8.08 -12.02
N TYR A 127 -2.92 6.95 -12.38
CA TYR A 127 -1.52 6.96 -12.82
C TYR A 127 -1.31 6.66 -14.32
N LYS A 128 -2.37 6.41 -15.10
CA LYS A 128 -2.33 5.99 -16.52
C LYS A 128 -1.52 6.89 -17.44
N ASP A 129 -1.44 8.19 -17.16
CA ASP A 129 -0.69 9.14 -17.96
C ASP A 129 0.84 9.01 -17.80
N PHE A 130 1.28 8.34 -16.75
CA PHE A 130 2.70 8.06 -16.48
C PHE A 130 3.12 6.66 -16.92
N VAL A 131 2.20 5.84 -17.43
CA VAL A 131 2.47 4.50 -17.93
C VAL A 131 2.43 4.50 -19.46
N LYS A 132 3.46 3.92 -20.08
CA LYS A 132 3.51 3.68 -21.52
C LYS A 132 3.68 2.20 -21.77
N VAL A 133 3.00 1.73 -22.81
CA VAL A 133 3.09 0.37 -23.33
C VAL A 133 3.27 0.50 -24.84
N ASP A 134 4.46 0.21 -25.35
CA ASP A 134 4.81 0.44 -26.77
C ASP A 134 4.71 -0.80 -27.65
N SER A 135 4.08 -1.87 -27.15
CA SER A 135 3.87 -3.11 -27.92
C SER A 135 2.49 -3.66 -27.65
N SER A 136 2.08 -4.65 -28.44
CA SER A 136 0.90 -5.49 -28.16
C SER A 136 1.40 -6.82 -27.59
N PRO A 137 1.68 -6.89 -26.29
CA PRO A 137 2.21 -8.09 -25.66
C PRO A 137 1.13 -9.20 -25.66
N GLU A 138 1.57 -10.44 -25.50
CA GLU A 138 0.67 -11.52 -25.14
C GLU A 138 0.00 -11.17 -23.80
N ILE A 139 -1.34 -11.17 -23.79
CA ILE A 139 -2.14 -10.86 -22.62
C ILE A 139 -2.55 -12.17 -21.95
N ARG A 140 -2.38 -12.22 -20.63
CA ARG A 140 -2.84 -13.29 -19.74
C ARG A 140 -3.80 -12.66 -18.74
N ASP A 141 -5.07 -12.64 -19.09
CA ASP A 141 -6.15 -11.92 -18.39
C ASP A 141 -6.99 -12.81 -17.47
N GLU A 142 -6.62 -14.07 -17.31
CA GLU A 142 -7.37 -15.05 -16.51
C GLU A 142 -7.66 -14.59 -15.06
N LEU A 143 -6.87 -13.65 -14.52
CA LEU A 143 -7.06 -13.07 -13.19
C LEU A 143 -7.67 -11.66 -13.23
N LEU A 144 -8.07 -11.17 -14.41
CA LEU A 144 -8.64 -9.82 -14.61
C LEU A 144 -10.14 -9.85 -14.89
N PHE A 145 -10.81 -11.00 -14.86
CA PHE A 145 -12.20 -11.14 -15.27
C PHE A 145 -13.15 -10.16 -14.55
N MET A 146 -12.96 -9.94 -13.22
CA MET A 146 -13.77 -8.97 -12.47
C MET A 146 -13.42 -7.52 -12.84
N ASP A 147 -12.15 -7.25 -13.11
CA ASP A 147 -11.72 -5.91 -13.56
C ASP A 147 -12.34 -5.57 -14.92
N LEU A 148 -12.31 -6.52 -15.86
CA LEU A 148 -12.88 -6.36 -17.20
C LEU A 148 -14.40 -6.20 -17.14
N GLU A 149 -15.11 -6.96 -16.31
CA GLU A 149 -16.55 -6.80 -16.06
C GLU A 149 -16.88 -5.40 -15.52
N ALA A 150 -16.09 -4.90 -14.56
CA ALA A 150 -16.27 -3.55 -14.05
C ALA A 150 -16.05 -2.49 -15.14
N LEU A 151 -15.00 -2.66 -15.95
CA LEU A 151 -14.63 -1.73 -17.01
C LEU A 151 -15.58 -1.79 -18.25
N ASP A 152 -16.24 -2.91 -18.48
CA ASP A 152 -17.31 -3.02 -19.48
C ASP A 152 -18.54 -2.19 -19.08
N THR A 153 -18.79 -2.07 -17.77
CA THR A 153 -19.91 -1.27 -17.24
C THR A 153 -19.55 0.20 -17.10
N ASP A 154 -18.36 0.51 -16.58
CA ASP A 154 -17.83 1.88 -16.43
C ASP A 154 -16.36 1.93 -16.88
N ASN A 155 -16.13 2.39 -18.09
CA ASN A 155 -14.79 2.48 -18.68
C ASN A 155 -14.07 3.81 -18.40
N SER A 156 -14.59 4.67 -17.54
CA SER A 156 -14.04 6.00 -17.29
C SER A 156 -12.59 5.98 -16.77
N ALA A 157 -12.19 4.89 -16.10
CA ALA A 157 -10.81 4.67 -15.64
C ALA A 157 -9.82 4.53 -16.81
N VAL A 158 -10.19 3.79 -17.85
CA VAL A 158 -9.35 3.50 -19.04
C VAL A 158 -9.60 4.48 -20.17
N GLY A 159 -10.85 4.88 -20.38
CA GLY A 159 -11.29 5.95 -21.28
C GLY A 159 -11.29 5.59 -22.77
N THR A 160 -10.40 4.74 -23.24
CA THR A 160 -10.24 4.38 -24.66
C THR A 160 -9.85 2.91 -24.80
N PRO A 161 -10.04 2.30 -26.01
CA PRO A 161 -9.52 0.95 -26.29
C PRO A 161 -8.01 0.84 -26.09
N GLU A 162 -7.24 1.88 -26.38
CA GLU A 162 -5.80 1.92 -26.10
C GLU A 162 -5.53 1.89 -24.59
N GLY A 163 -6.32 2.63 -23.80
CA GLY A 163 -6.25 2.60 -22.34
C GLY A 163 -6.57 1.22 -21.77
N MET A 164 -7.55 0.51 -22.34
CA MET A 164 -7.87 -0.88 -21.98
C MET A 164 -6.67 -1.80 -22.25
N ASN A 165 -6.09 -1.75 -23.47
CA ASN A 165 -4.93 -2.55 -23.82
C ASN A 165 -3.74 -2.29 -22.88
N LYS A 166 -3.52 -1.04 -22.47
CA LYS A 166 -2.49 -0.68 -21.48
C LYS A 166 -2.79 -1.27 -20.10
N PHE A 167 -4.05 -1.23 -19.67
CA PHE A 167 -4.50 -1.82 -18.40
C PHE A 167 -4.24 -3.33 -18.40
N GLU A 168 -4.70 -4.05 -19.40
CA GLU A 168 -4.51 -5.49 -19.54
C GLU A 168 -3.01 -5.85 -19.59
N ALA A 169 -2.22 -5.13 -20.39
CA ALA A 169 -0.77 -5.35 -20.48
C ALA A 169 -0.06 -5.14 -19.14
N LEU A 170 -0.45 -4.12 -18.36
CA LEU A 170 0.16 -3.80 -17.07
C LEU A 170 -0.13 -4.86 -16.01
N TYR A 171 -1.36 -5.38 -15.99
CA TYR A 171 -1.83 -6.28 -14.94
C TYR A 171 -1.91 -7.76 -15.36
N SER A 172 -1.57 -8.08 -16.59
CA SER A 172 -1.46 -9.45 -17.08
C SER A 172 -0.52 -10.28 -16.22
N SER A 173 -0.92 -11.50 -15.90
CA SER A 173 -0.11 -12.42 -15.10
C SER A 173 1.21 -12.78 -15.80
N ILE A 174 2.17 -13.29 -15.04
CA ILE A 174 3.52 -13.63 -15.50
C ILE A 174 3.81 -15.07 -15.11
N LEU A 175 4.16 -15.91 -16.07
CA LEU A 175 4.64 -17.27 -15.78
C LEU A 175 5.97 -17.21 -15.03
N THR A 176 6.14 -18.11 -14.08
CA THR A 176 7.36 -18.22 -13.28
C THR A 176 7.64 -19.67 -12.91
N GLU A 177 8.77 -19.95 -12.28
CA GLU A 177 9.13 -21.27 -11.78
C GLU A 177 8.47 -21.53 -10.41
N LYS A 178 8.24 -22.80 -10.08
CA LYS A 178 7.86 -23.20 -8.71
C LYS A 178 9.06 -23.04 -7.79
N SER A 179 9.09 -21.97 -7.02
CA SER A 179 10.19 -21.64 -6.10
C SER A 179 9.74 -20.70 -4.98
N PRO A 180 10.25 -20.83 -3.76
CA PRO A 180 10.10 -19.81 -2.72
C PRO A 180 11.11 -18.66 -2.85
N ASP A 181 12.09 -18.76 -3.78
CA ASP A 181 13.13 -17.72 -3.95
C ASP A 181 12.58 -16.50 -4.70
N THR A 182 12.33 -15.43 -3.97
CA THR A 182 11.83 -14.16 -4.51
C THR A 182 12.75 -13.53 -5.55
N LYS A 183 14.05 -13.85 -5.56
CA LYS A 183 14.99 -13.31 -6.57
C LYS A 183 14.66 -13.79 -7.98
N ILE A 184 14.22 -15.04 -8.12
CA ILE A 184 13.78 -15.62 -9.39
C ILE A 184 12.55 -14.82 -9.88
N HIS A 185 11.61 -14.60 -9.00
CA HIS A 185 10.36 -13.90 -9.31
C HIS A 185 10.58 -12.42 -9.63
N ILE A 186 11.47 -11.74 -8.91
CA ILE A 186 11.88 -10.36 -9.22
C ILE A 186 12.44 -10.29 -10.66
N ALA A 187 13.36 -11.18 -11.00
CA ALA A 187 13.94 -11.21 -12.34
C ALA A 187 12.88 -11.46 -13.44
N ASN A 188 11.89 -12.34 -13.17
CA ASN A 188 10.78 -12.61 -14.10
C ASN A 188 9.84 -11.40 -14.24
N ILE A 189 9.55 -10.67 -13.16
CA ILE A 189 8.75 -9.43 -13.21
C ILE A 189 9.48 -8.37 -14.06
N GLU A 190 10.76 -8.10 -13.75
CA GLU A 190 11.56 -7.09 -14.47
C GLU A 190 11.68 -7.45 -15.96
N LYS A 191 11.94 -8.74 -16.27
CA LYS A 191 11.99 -9.23 -17.64
C LYS A 191 10.66 -9.04 -18.35
N SER A 192 9.54 -9.39 -17.71
CA SER A 192 8.21 -9.28 -18.30
C SER A 192 7.82 -7.83 -18.59
N LEU A 193 8.07 -6.91 -17.65
CA LEU A 193 7.84 -5.47 -17.86
C LEU A 193 8.64 -4.95 -19.07
N LYS A 194 9.90 -5.39 -19.19
CA LYS A 194 10.76 -5.05 -20.32
C LYS A 194 10.25 -5.64 -21.63
N ASP A 195 9.90 -6.92 -21.67
CA ASP A 195 9.45 -7.63 -22.88
C ASP A 195 8.12 -7.05 -23.40
N ARG A 196 7.26 -6.58 -22.50
CA ARG A 196 6.01 -5.88 -22.80
C ARG A 196 6.22 -4.40 -23.14
N ASN A 197 7.47 -3.88 -23.12
CA ASN A 197 7.82 -2.47 -23.28
C ASN A 197 6.99 -1.56 -22.36
N ILE A 198 6.76 -2.01 -21.12
CA ILE A 198 6.09 -1.20 -20.09
C ILE A 198 7.13 -0.29 -19.47
N THR A 199 6.90 1.01 -19.60
CA THR A 199 7.77 2.03 -19.00
C THR A 199 6.95 3.03 -18.18
N PHE A 200 7.58 3.54 -17.13
CA PHE A 200 7.00 4.57 -16.27
C PHE A 200 7.74 5.88 -16.52
N THR A 201 6.98 6.93 -16.82
CA THR A 201 7.55 8.27 -16.94
C THR A 201 8.09 8.69 -15.57
N SER A 202 9.33 9.18 -15.53
CA SER A 202 9.92 9.67 -14.30
C SER A 202 9.05 10.79 -13.70
N ASN A 203 8.66 10.59 -12.46
CA ASN A 203 7.90 11.57 -11.68
C ASN A 203 8.34 11.44 -10.22
N ASP A 204 9.16 12.37 -9.75
CA ASP A 204 9.69 12.35 -8.38
C ASP A 204 8.61 12.58 -7.31
N LYS A 205 7.40 12.99 -7.73
CA LYS A 205 6.28 13.32 -6.83
C LYS A 205 5.22 12.24 -6.75
N ALA A 206 5.21 11.27 -7.68
CA ALA A 206 4.25 10.16 -7.65
C ALA A 206 4.86 8.90 -8.25
N SER A 207 4.51 7.75 -7.67
CA SER A 207 4.87 6.42 -8.17
C SER A 207 3.75 5.42 -7.93
N MET A 208 3.78 4.30 -8.64
CA MET A 208 2.91 3.15 -8.44
C MET A 208 3.61 2.16 -7.51
N ILE A 209 2.94 1.74 -6.43
CA ILE A 209 3.44 0.70 -5.54
C ILE A 209 2.57 -0.53 -5.73
N SER A 210 3.17 -1.62 -6.24
CA SER A 210 2.47 -2.88 -6.49
C SER A 210 3.00 -4.00 -5.59
N VAL A 211 2.07 -4.84 -5.15
CA VAL A 211 2.34 -6.07 -4.41
C VAL A 211 2.15 -7.24 -5.37
N TRP A 212 3.24 -7.85 -5.77
CA TRP A 212 3.24 -9.04 -6.59
C TRP A 212 3.11 -10.27 -5.73
N MET A 213 2.15 -11.11 -6.05
CA MET A 213 1.85 -12.35 -5.34
C MET A 213 2.14 -13.55 -6.22
N TYR A 214 2.53 -14.64 -5.58
CA TYR A 214 2.79 -15.92 -6.20
C TYR A 214 1.58 -16.85 -6.06
N ASP A 215 1.19 -17.49 -7.16
CA ASP A 215 0.18 -18.53 -7.22
C ASP A 215 0.71 -19.74 -7.98
N ASP A 216 0.47 -20.94 -7.48
CA ASP A 216 0.90 -22.22 -8.07
C ASP A 216 -0.19 -23.30 -8.05
N ILE A 217 -1.46 -22.90 -7.97
CA ILE A 217 -2.59 -23.84 -7.92
C ILE A 217 -2.64 -24.66 -9.22
N ASP A 218 -2.65 -23.99 -10.36
CA ASP A 218 -2.64 -24.65 -11.68
C ASP A 218 -1.24 -24.64 -12.28
N GLU A 219 -0.74 -23.45 -12.61
CA GLU A 219 0.61 -23.20 -13.08
C GLU A 219 1.25 -22.08 -12.25
N ALA A 220 2.56 -22.15 -12.07
CA ALA A 220 3.26 -21.14 -11.29
C ALA A 220 3.25 -19.79 -12.00
N LYS A 221 2.65 -18.77 -11.38
CA LYS A 221 2.49 -17.43 -11.93
C LYS A 221 2.61 -16.36 -10.86
N LEU A 222 2.92 -15.16 -11.31
CA LEU A 222 2.95 -13.94 -10.52
C LEU A 222 1.86 -13.00 -11.03
N PHE A 223 1.22 -12.30 -10.13
CA PHE A 223 0.19 -11.33 -10.47
C PHE A 223 0.20 -10.17 -9.48
N VAL A 224 -0.32 -9.01 -9.91
CA VAL A 224 -0.51 -7.87 -9.02
C VAL A 224 -1.73 -8.13 -8.15
N GLY A 225 -1.51 -8.59 -6.92
CA GLY A 225 -2.57 -8.89 -5.95
C GLY A 225 -3.07 -7.62 -5.26
N HIS A 226 -2.23 -6.60 -5.13
CA HIS A 226 -2.62 -5.28 -4.63
C HIS A 226 -1.76 -4.17 -5.24
N ILE A 227 -2.29 -2.94 -5.26
CA ILE A 227 -1.60 -1.78 -5.80
C ILE A 227 -2.21 -0.48 -5.31
N GLY A 228 -1.37 0.56 -5.17
CA GLY A 228 -1.76 1.92 -4.85
C GLY A 228 -0.84 2.95 -5.51
N VAL A 229 -1.19 4.21 -5.36
CA VAL A 229 -0.37 5.35 -5.80
C VAL A 229 0.27 6.00 -4.60
N LEU A 230 1.59 6.13 -4.62
CA LEU A 230 2.37 6.81 -3.59
C LEU A 230 2.71 8.22 -4.05
N LEU A 231 2.28 9.22 -3.28
CA LEU A 231 2.68 10.61 -3.47
C LEU A 231 3.86 10.95 -2.55
N ASN A 232 4.89 11.55 -3.11
CA ASN A 232 6.03 12.08 -2.37
C ASN A 232 5.87 13.60 -2.25
N THR A 233 5.62 14.07 -1.03
CA THR A 233 5.27 15.47 -0.76
C THR A 233 6.19 16.06 0.30
N ASP A 234 6.19 17.38 0.43
CA ASP A 234 6.93 18.07 1.51
C ASP A 234 6.41 17.73 2.93
N LYS A 235 5.24 17.09 3.02
CA LYS A 235 4.61 16.68 4.28
C LYS A 235 4.79 15.19 4.60
N GLY A 236 5.52 14.46 3.77
CA GLY A 236 5.71 13.01 3.86
C GLY A 236 5.09 12.26 2.67
N LEU A 237 4.96 10.96 2.84
CA LEU A 237 4.45 10.06 1.82
C LEU A 237 2.96 9.79 2.04
N TYR A 238 2.15 9.86 0.98
CA TYR A 238 0.72 9.57 1.01
C TYR A 238 0.43 8.39 0.09
N PHE A 239 0.08 7.25 0.65
CA PHE A 239 -0.27 6.06 -0.11
C PHE A 239 -1.78 5.96 -0.29
N ILE A 240 -2.22 6.06 -1.55
CA ILE A 240 -3.63 6.07 -1.95
C ILE A 240 -3.98 4.69 -2.49
N GLU A 241 -4.96 4.03 -1.91
CA GLU A 241 -5.39 2.71 -2.33
C GLU A 241 -6.92 2.52 -2.24
N LYS A 242 -7.45 1.61 -3.02
CA LYS A 242 -8.76 0.97 -2.86
C LYS A 242 -8.51 -0.43 -2.34
N LEU A 243 -9.05 -0.81 -1.20
CA LEU A 243 -8.70 -2.07 -0.55
C LEU A 243 -9.16 -3.29 -1.36
N SER A 244 -10.42 -3.29 -1.79
CA SER A 244 -11.00 -4.29 -2.68
C SER A 244 -12.26 -3.73 -3.35
N PHE A 245 -12.98 -4.51 -4.15
CA PHE A 245 -14.29 -4.09 -4.67
C PHE A 245 -15.27 -3.75 -3.53
N GLN A 246 -15.27 -4.53 -2.45
CA GLN A 246 -16.20 -4.42 -1.34
C GLN A 246 -15.69 -3.57 -0.19
N GLU A 247 -14.42 -3.18 -0.16
CA GLU A 247 -13.81 -2.42 0.94
C GLU A 247 -13.49 -0.99 0.52
N PRO A 248 -13.37 -0.04 1.46
CA PRO A 248 -13.28 1.38 1.14
C PRO A 248 -11.99 1.80 0.45
N TYR A 249 -12.01 3.02 -0.06
CA TYR A 249 -10.81 3.80 -0.35
C TYR A 249 -10.14 4.20 0.96
N GLN A 250 -8.81 4.29 0.92
CA GLN A 250 -8.06 4.91 2.01
C GLN A 250 -6.80 5.60 1.52
N VAL A 251 -6.36 6.57 2.30
CA VAL A 251 -5.07 7.24 2.14
C VAL A 251 -4.33 7.14 3.46
N ILE A 252 -3.10 6.66 3.41
CA ILE A 252 -2.25 6.47 4.59
C ILE A 252 -1.07 7.40 4.50
N LYS A 253 -0.74 8.07 5.61
CA LYS A 253 0.47 8.91 5.75
C LYS A 253 1.62 8.08 6.30
N PHE A 254 2.74 8.07 5.58
CA PHE A 254 3.98 7.44 5.98
C PHE A 254 5.13 8.44 5.97
N ASN A 255 6.17 8.19 6.76
CA ASN A 255 7.38 9.02 6.75
C ASN A 255 8.45 8.46 5.81
N THR A 256 8.45 7.15 5.60
CA THR A 256 9.48 6.45 4.83
C THR A 256 8.87 5.37 3.92
N LYS A 257 9.58 5.02 2.84
CA LYS A 257 9.22 3.88 2.00
C LYS A 257 9.30 2.55 2.74
N LYS A 258 10.16 2.46 3.77
CA LYS A 258 10.20 1.30 4.64
C LYS A 258 8.88 1.07 5.37
N GLU A 259 8.24 2.13 5.88
CA GLU A 259 6.93 2.02 6.52
C GLU A 259 5.85 1.58 5.53
N VAL A 260 5.90 2.04 4.26
CA VAL A 260 5.01 1.56 3.19
C VAL A 260 5.22 0.05 2.96
N ASN A 261 6.46 -0.38 2.83
CA ASN A 261 6.80 -1.80 2.66
C ASN A 261 6.32 -2.63 3.85
N ASP A 262 6.61 -2.21 5.07
CA ASP A 262 6.23 -2.93 6.30
C ASP A 262 4.70 -3.06 6.43
N TYR A 263 3.95 -2.01 6.08
CA TYR A 263 2.49 -2.04 6.03
C TYR A 263 1.98 -3.08 5.03
N LEU A 264 2.50 -3.05 3.80
CA LEU A 264 2.07 -3.97 2.75
C LEU A 264 2.46 -5.41 3.07
N MET A 265 3.67 -5.65 3.58
CA MET A 265 4.09 -6.97 4.02
C MET A 265 3.23 -7.47 5.19
N LYS A 266 2.95 -6.65 6.19
CA LYS A 266 2.06 -7.02 7.30
C LYS A 266 0.67 -7.45 6.82
N LYS A 267 0.16 -6.82 5.76
CA LYS A 267 -1.19 -7.06 5.24
C LYS A 267 -1.28 -8.25 4.30
N TYR A 268 -0.25 -8.50 3.50
CA TYR A 268 -0.29 -9.45 2.39
C TYR A 268 0.63 -10.67 2.54
N ASP A 269 1.63 -10.64 3.44
CA ASP A 269 2.44 -11.82 3.78
C ASP A 269 1.72 -12.63 4.86
N VAL A 270 0.69 -13.37 4.43
CA VAL A 270 -0.20 -14.12 5.33
C VAL A 270 0.06 -15.62 5.34
N ASP A 271 0.99 -16.12 4.52
CA ASP A 271 1.37 -17.53 4.50
C ASP A 271 2.46 -17.82 5.55
N PRO A 272 2.16 -18.58 6.62
CA PRO A 272 3.13 -18.91 7.65
C PRO A 272 4.07 -20.04 7.24
N SER A 273 3.84 -20.72 6.09
CA SER A 273 4.51 -21.98 5.77
C SER A 273 5.94 -21.81 5.27
N GLU A 274 6.32 -20.63 4.78
CA GLU A 274 7.60 -20.37 4.09
C GLU A 274 7.87 -21.29 2.87
N GLU A 275 6.89 -22.09 2.47
CA GLU A 275 7.01 -22.98 1.31
C GLU A 275 6.75 -22.25 -0.02
N ARG A 276 6.07 -21.10 0.05
CA ARG A 276 5.74 -20.24 -1.08
C ARG A 276 6.58 -18.97 -1.07
N ALA A 277 6.74 -18.37 -2.24
CA ALA A 277 7.39 -17.07 -2.32
C ALA A 277 6.56 -16.00 -1.58
N LYS A 278 7.25 -15.19 -0.78
CA LYS A 278 6.65 -14.03 -0.12
C LYS A 278 6.21 -12.98 -1.14
N PRO A 279 5.22 -12.13 -0.80
CA PRO A 279 4.87 -10.98 -1.61
C PRO A 279 6.10 -10.12 -1.92
N ILE A 280 6.14 -9.59 -3.14
CA ILE A 280 7.25 -8.76 -3.62
C ILE A 280 6.69 -7.37 -3.91
N ILE A 281 7.27 -6.35 -3.29
CA ILE A 281 6.80 -4.98 -3.43
C ILE A 281 7.66 -4.25 -4.44
N PHE A 282 7.02 -3.72 -5.49
CA PHE A 282 7.64 -2.91 -6.53
C PHE A 282 7.20 -1.46 -6.42
N GLU A 283 8.12 -0.56 -6.72
CA GLU A 283 7.86 0.83 -7.04
C GLU A 283 8.09 1.01 -8.54
N ASN A 284 7.01 1.27 -9.28
CA ASN A 284 7.03 1.29 -10.74
C ASN A 284 7.59 -0.04 -11.31
N ALA A 285 8.77 0.01 -11.94
CA ALA A 285 9.38 -1.14 -12.61
C ALA A 285 10.50 -1.84 -11.81
N SER A 286 10.69 -1.50 -10.53
CA SER A 286 11.78 -2.06 -9.72
C SER A 286 11.33 -2.40 -8.31
N PRO A 287 11.98 -3.33 -7.60
CA PRO A 287 11.72 -3.56 -6.19
C PRO A 287 11.86 -2.25 -5.40
N ILE A 288 10.93 -2.03 -4.45
CA ILE A 288 10.95 -0.83 -3.62
C ILE A 288 12.27 -0.73 -2.84
N GLN A 289 12.87 0.45 -2.85
CA GLN A 289 14.10 0.70 -2.10
C GLN A 289 13.75 1.20 -0.69
N VAL A 290 14.11 0.45 0.34
CA VAL A 290 13.77 0.69 1.75
C VAL A 290 15.01 0.90 2.61
#